data_375050dc54b97957c0062821a74e6416
#
_entry.id   375050dc54b97957c0062821a74e6416
#
_cell.length_a   1.000
_cell.length_b   1.000
_cell.length_c   1.000
_cell.angle_alpha   90.00
_cell.angle_beta   90.00
_cell.angle_gamma   90.00
#
_symmetry.space_group_name_H-M   'P 1'
#
loop_
_entity.id
_entity.type
_entity.pdbx_description
1 polymer ?
#
loop_
_entity_poly.entity_id
_entity_poly.type
_entity_poly.pdbx_seq_one_letter_code
_entity_poly.pdbx_strand_id
1 'polypeptide(L)'
;MSDQFKALIINQEGDNFTREVKSIDKSFLKHGDVTIKVDYSDLNFKDGMILKNGGRLVKEFPHIPGIDFSGTVLESENSKFKEGDEVILTGFRVGEVFFGGYSQIAKVNADFLVKKPKDLTSKQAMILGTAGFTSLMSAFAIQARESILLGEKVNDVLVTGATGGVGSVAVMALSKLGYNVTAVTGKDSKSDYLKSLGAKNVVNRSEFDKDPRLIDKGLWDGVVDTVGGKILANAIVQTKPSGIIAVCGNANNNELNTSVIPFMLRGIKLWGMDSANCSIKRREFIWSEASKLIDFDLLEKSILTVSLEELIETYPKILKGEISGRVIVDLNK
;
A
#
# COMPACT_ATOMS: atom_id res chain seq x y z
N MET A 1 31.13 15.44 1.83
CA MET A 1 30.22 14.52 2.56
C MET A 1 30.90 13.15 2.54
N SER A 2 30.82 12.36 3.61
CA SER A 2 31.41 11.02 3.58
C SER A 2 30.71 10.22 2.47
N ASP A 3 31.47 9.51 1.62
CA ASP A 3 30.93 8.64 0.58
C ASP A 3 30.20 7.41 1.15
N GLN A 4 30.20 7.27 2.48
CA GLN A 4 29.58 6.16 3.20
C GLN A 4 28.25 6.55 3.82
N PHE A 5 27.29 5.62 3.76
CA PHE A 5 25.92 5.78 4.30
C PHE A 5 25.38 4.43 4.77
N LYS A 6 24.43 4.45 5.69
CA LYS A 6 23.76 3.23 6.20
C LYS A 6 22.74 2.67 5.21
N ALA A 7 22.72 1.35 5.08
CA ALA A 7 21.68 0.61 4.38
C ALA A 7 21.40 -0.73 5.07
N LEU A 8 20.18 -1.21 5.00
CA LEU A 8 19.82 -2.57 5.34
C LEU A 8 20.11 -3.46 4.14
N ILE A 9 21.04 -4.39 4.31
CA ILE A 9 21.44 -5.35 3.28
C ILE A 9 20.88 -6.73 3.63
N ILE A 10 20.22 -7.35 2.67
CA ILE A 10 19.90 -8.77 2.72
C ILE A 10 20.87 -9.55 1.84
N ASN A 11 21.30 -10.72 2.29
CA ASN A 11 22.15 -11.61 1.52
C ASN A 11 21.71 -13.06 1.68
N GLN A 12 21.98 -13.87 0.67
CA GLN A 12 21.74 -15.30 0.68
C GLN A 12 22.95 -16.06 0.14
N GLU A 13 23.49 -16.96 0.94
CA GLU A 13 24.59 -17.86 0.59
C GLU A 13 24.12 -19.30 0.89
N GLY A 14 23.76 -20.04 -0.14
CA GLY A 14 23.11 -21.33 0.02
C GLY A 14 21.77 -21.18 0.77
N ASP A 15 21.63 -21.90 1.88
CA ASP A 15 20.43 -21.83 2.75
C ASP A 15 20.53 -20.73 3.81
N ASN A 16 21.66 -20.04 3.93
CA ASN A 16 21.88 -18.99 4.93
C ASN A 16 21.38 -17.65 4.39
N PHE A 17 20.30 -17.12 4.99
CA PHE A 17 19.75 -15.80 4.68
C PHE A 17 20.02 -14.82 5.80
N THR A 18 20.77 -13.76 5.50
CA THR A 18 21.15 -12.72 6.46
C THR A 18 20.47 -11.39 6.16
N ARG A 19 20.33 -10.56 7.19
CA ARG A 19 19.86 -9.18 7.11
C ARG A 19 20.62 -8.34 8.14
N GLU A 20 21.30 -7.30 7.65
CA GLU A 20 22.16 -6.46 8.48
C GLU A 20 22.10 -5.01 8.05
N VAL A 21 22.14 -4.08 9.00
CA VAL A 21 22.38 -2.67 8.71
C VAL A 21 23.90 -2.46 8.64
N LYS A 22 24.38 -1.97 7.49
CA LYS A 22 25.81 -1.75 7.22
C LYS A 22 26.05 -0.34 6.70
N SER A 23 27.26 0.18 6.98
CA SER A 23 27.80 1.31 6.24
C SER A 23 28.35 0.82 4.91
N ILE A 24 27.88 1.41 3.80
CA ILE A 24 28.29 1.08 2.44
C ILE A 24 28.71 2.34 1.70
N ASP A 25 29.43 2.16 0.60
CA ASP A 25 29.89 3.22 -0.29
C ASP A 25 28.90 3.43 -1.45
N LYS A 26 28.85 4.64 -2.02
CA LYS A 26 28.00 4.95 -3.19
C LYS A 26 28.26 4.03 -4.39
N SER A 27 29.47 3.49 -4.54
CA SER A 27 29.80 2.53 -5.61
C SER A 27 29.03 1.21 -5.52
N PHE A 28 28.43 0.91 -4.36
CA PHE A 28 27.54 -0.24 -4.20
C PHE A 28 26.22 -0.08 -4.99
N LEU A 29 25.79 1.16 -5.25
CA LEU A 29 24.54 1.47 -5.95
C LEU A 29 24.73 1.29 -7.46
N LYS A 30 24.19 0.22 -8.04
CA LYS A 30 24.52 -0.24 -9.40
C LYS A 30 23.70 0.39 -10.51
N HIS A 31 22.48 0.86 -10.27
CA HIS A 31 21.51 1.19 -11.33
C HIS A 31 20.77 2.50 -11.05
N GLY A 32 20.50 3.26 -12.10
CA GLY A 32 19.72 4.48 -12.06
C GLY A 32 20.48 5.71 -12.55
N ASP A 33 19.73 6.77 -12.83
CA ASP A 33 20.20 8.06 -13.32
C ASP A 33 19.86 9.22 -12.37
N VAL A 34 19.21 8.92 -11.21
CA VAL A 34 18.91 9.90 -10.15
C VAL A 34 19.36 9.35 -8.81
N THR A 35 20.18 10.12 -8.10
CA THR A 35 20.63 9.81 -6.72
C THR A 35 19.82 10.65 -5.75
N ILE A 36 19.26 9.99 -4.71
CA ILE A 36 18.32 10.58 -3.78
C ILE A 36 18.82 10.35 -2.35
N LYS A 37 18.80 11.41 -1.53
CA LYS A 37 18.82 11.28 -0.07
C LYS A 37 17.44 10.83 0.37
N VAL A 38 17.34 9.64 0.91
CA VAL A 38 16.08 9.08 1.42
C VAL A 38 15.83 9.65 2.82
N ASP A 39 14.69 10.28 3.01
CA ASP A 39 14.25 10.79 4.31
C ASP A 39 13.47 9.74 5.07
N TYR A 40 12.48 9.14 4.40
CA TYR A 40 11.58 8.13 4.96
C TYR A 40 11.33 7.00 3.98
N SER A 41 11.15 5.82 4.52
CA SER A 41 10.58 4.64 3.87
C SER A 41 9.42 4.12 4.74
N ASP A 42 8.85 2.98 4.41
CA ASP A 42 7.79 2.36 5.19
C ASP A 42 7.90 0.83 5.16
N LEU A 43 7.11 0.14 5.98
CA LEU A 43 7.04 -1.32 6.00
C LEU A 43 5.69 -1.79 5.46
N ASN A 44 5.71 -2.45 4.32
CA ASN A 44 4.57 -3.14 3.73
C ASN A 44 4.64 -4.65 3.98
N PHE A 45 3.53 -5.37 3.79
CA PHE A 45 3.50 -6.84 3.89
C PHE A 45 4.53 -7.49 2.94
N LYS A 46 4.69 -6.93 1.75
CA LYS A 46 5.68 -7.37 0.75
C LYS A 46 7.12 -7.24 1.27
N ASP A 47 7.45 -6.12 1.92
CA ASP A 47 8.76 -5.93 2.54
C ASP A 47 9.01 -6.97 3.64
N GLY A 48 7.98 -7.28 4.43
CA GLY A 48 8.06 -8.34 5.43
C GLY A 48 8.40 -9.71 4.81
N MET A 49 7.80 -10.06 3.66
CA MET A 49 8.14 -11.28 2.92
C MET A 49 9.58 -11.25 2.40
N ILE A 50 10.02 -10.12 1.86
CA ILE A 50 11.40 -9.94 1.36
C ILE A 50 12.39 -10.06 2.52
N LEU A 51 12.14 -9.38 3.62
CA LEU A 51 12.99 -9.43 4.81
C LEU A 51 13.03 -10.81 5.45
N LYS A 52 11.99 -11.62 5.30
CA LYS A 52 11.98 -12.99 5.82
C LYS A 52 12.97 -13.90 5.08
N ASN A 53 12.93 -13.92 3.74
CA ASN A 53 13.74 -14.83 2.92
C ASN A 53 13.81 -14.44 1.44
N GLY A 54 13.82 -13.15 1.11
CA GLY A 54 13.78 -12.66 -0.28
C GLY A 54 12.40 -12.77 -0.95
N GLY A 55 11.43 -13.46 -0.32
CA GLY A 55 10.04 -13.56 -0.78
C GLY A 55 9.85 -14.22 -2.16
N ARG A 56 10.88 -14.86 -2.73
CA ARG A 56 10.98 -15.27 -4.15
C ARG A 56 10.92 -14.10 -5.14
N LEU A 57 10.94 -12.85 -4.65
CA LEU A 57 10.86 -11.63 -5.44
C LEU A 57 12.26 -11.10 -5.78
N VAL A 58 13.19 -11.20 -4.83
CA VAL A 58 14.60 -10.84 -5.01
C VAL A 58 15.30 -11.95 -5.80
N LYS A 59 16.05 -11.56 -6.82
CA LYS A 59 16.77 -12.49 -7.73
C LYS A 59 18.27 -12.44 -7.58
N GLU A 60 18.80 -11.31 -7.12
CA GLU A 60 20.22 -11.07 -7.00
C GLU A 60 20.56 -10.61 -5.57
N PHE A 61 21.62 -11.17 -5.01
CA PHE A 61 22.13 -10.84 -3.70
C PHE A 61 23.61 -10.43 -3.81
N PRO A 62 24.15 -9.56 -2.93
CA PRO A 62 23.43 -8.84 -1.87
C PRO A 62 22.44 -7.80 -2.44
N HIS A 63 21.37 -7.51 -1.67
CA HIS A 63 20.29 -6.63 -2.11
C HIS A 63 19.88 -5.63 -1.02
N ILE A 64 19.39 -4.44 -1.45
CA ILE A 64 18.78 -3.43 -0.57
C ILE A 64 17.26 -3.47 -0.78
N PRO A 65 16.47 -3.91 0.22
CA PRO A 65 15.01 -3.93 0.12
C PRO A 65 14.38 -2.56 0.41
N GLY A 66 13.04 -2.52 0.54
CA GLY A 66 12.23 -1.31 0.74
C GLY A 66 11.56 -0.87 -0.54
N ILE A 67 10.26 -1.20 -0.69
CA ILE A 67 9.53 -0.97 -1.95
C ILE A 67 9.08 0.48 -2.14
N ASP A 68 9.14 1.28 -1.10
CA ASP A 68 8.69 2.66 -1.07
C ASP A 68 9.75 3.56 -0.43
N PHE A 69 9.85 4.79 -0.90
CA PHE A 69 10.56 5.85 -0.20
C PHE A 69 10.13 7.25 -0.65
N SER A 70 10.42 8.24 0.19
CA SER A 70 10.41 9.66 -0.13
C SER A 70 11.74 10.29 0.24
N GLY A 71 12.15 11.30 -0.49
CA GLY A 71 13.43 11.96 -0.25
C GLY A 71 13.70 13.12 -1.18
N THR A 72 14.93 13.60 -1.15
CA THR A 72 15.39 14.76 -1.91
C THR A 72 16.48 14.35 -2.91
N VAL A 73 16.37 14.78 -4.15
CA VAL A 73 17.36 14.55 -5.19
C VAL A 73 18.68 15.24 -4.82
N LEU A 74 19.76 14.47 -4.81
CA LEU A 74 21.12 14.96 -4.62
C LEU A 74 21.81 15.24 -5.97
N GLU A 75 21.65 14.30 -6.92
CA GLU A 75 22.28 14.33 -8.22
C GLU A 75 21.32 13.74 -9.26
N SER A 76 21.29 14.28 -10.47
CA SER A 76 20.49 13.74 -11.57
C SER A 76 21.22 13.85 -12.90
N GLU A 77 21.30 12.76 -13.64
CA GLU A 77 21.73 12.70 -15.04
C GLU A 77 20.53 12.89 -16.00
N ASN A 78 19.30 13.01 -15.46
CA ASN A 78 18.05 13.09 -16.20
C ASN A 78 17.44 14.49 -16.10
N SER A 79 17.02 15.07 -17.22
CA SER A 79 16.46 16.42 -17.27
C SER A 79 15.11 16.62 -16.57
N LYS A 80 14.40 15.53 -16.22
CA LYS A 80 13.11 15.58 -15.49
C LYS A 80 13.28 16.03 -14.04
N PHE A 81 14.44 15.76 -13.45
CA PHE A 81 14.73 16.04 -12.05
C PHE A 81 16.04 16.80 -11.90
N LYS A 82 16.13 17.62 -10.87
CA LYS A 82 17.33 18.39 -10.51
C LYS A 82 17.58 18.30 -9.01
N GLU A 83 18.78 18.64 -8.59
CA GLU A 83 19.13 18.76 -7.18
C GLU A 83 18.12 19.61 -6.42
N GLY A 84 17.71 19.12 -5.24
CA GLY A 84 16.70 19.74 -4.37
C GLY A 84 15.24 19.39 -4.71
N ASP A 85 14.96 18.70 -5.82
CA ASP A 85 13.60 18.22 -6.08
C ASP A 85 13.20 17.16 -5.02
N GLU A 86 12.05 17.34 -4.39
CA GLU A 86 11.48 16.34 -3.48
C GLU A 86 10.67 15.30 -4.27
N VAL A 87 10.91 14.02 -3.99
CA VAL A 87 10.38 12.92 -4.79
C VAL A 87 9.76 11.81 -3.93
N ILE A 88 8.84 11.08 -4.54
CA ILE A 88 8.23 9.85 -4.02
C ILE A 88 8.49 8.73 -5.02
N LEU A 89 8.84 7.56 -4.51
CA LEU A 89 8.87 6.33 -5.27
C LEU A 89 8.02 5.27 -4.58
N THR A 90 7.13 4.63 -5.35
CA THR A 90 6.39 3.44 -4.95
C THR A 90 6.27 2.51 -6.16
N GLY A 91 6.44 1.21 -5.99
CA GLY A 91 6.29 0.23 -7.05
C GLY A 91 7.50 0.06 -7.97
N PHE A 92 7.27 -0.19 -9.26
CA PHE A 92 8.29 -0.42 -10.31
C PHE A 92 9.33 -1.49 -9.97
N ARG A 93 8.97 -2.42 -9.06
CA ARG A 93 9.85 -3.47 -8.56
C ARG A 93 11.11 -2.99 -7.84
N VAL A 94 11.11 -1.75 -7.36
CA VAL A 94 12.13 -1.23 -6.45
C VAL A 94 12.00 -1.96 -5.11
N GLY A 95 13.12 -2.31 -4.47
CA GLY A 95 13.18 -3.20 -3.32
C GLY A 95 13.01 -4.69 -3.63
N GLU A 96 12.70 -5.05 -4.89
CA GLU A 96 12.53 -6.44 -5.37
C GLU A 96 13.63 -6.82 -6.37
N VAL A 97 13.72 -6.10 -7.48
CA VAL A 97 14.69 -6.29 -8.57
C VAL A 97 15.73 -5.17 -8.56
N PHE A 98 15.28 -3.96 -8.32
CA PHE A 98 16.13 -2.79 -8.15
C PHE A 98 16.33 -2.51 -6.66
N PHE A 99 17.47 -1.93 -6.28
CA PHE A 99 17.72 -1.54 -4.90
C PHE A 99 16.66 -0.58 -4.40
N GLY A 100 16.25 -0.77 -3.15
CA GLY A 100 15.11 -0.11 -2.54
C GLY A 100 15.44 1.00 -1.55
N GLY A 101 14.41 1.40 -0.78
CA GLY A 101 14.41 2.56 0.09
C GLY A 101 14.94 2.31 1.51
N TYR A 102 15.36 1.10 1.88
CA TYR A 102 15.96 0.86 3.20
C TYR A 102 17.45 1.23 3.20
N SER A 103 17.72 2.43 2.79
CA SER A 103 19.05 3.01 2.63
C SER A 103 18.97 4.53 2.74
N GLN A 104 19.94 5.17 3.36
CA GLN A 104 20.02 6.64 3.43
C GLN A 104 20.23 7.30 2.06
N ILE A 105 20.82 6.56 1.11
CA ILE A 105 20.98 7.00 -0.29
C ILE A 105 20.40 5.93 -1.21
N ALA A 106 19.57 6.33 -2.15
CA ALA A 106 19.08 5.47 -3.21
C ALA A 106 19.52 6.00 -4.58
N LYS A 107 19.78 5.11 -5.55
CA LYS A 107 20.01 5.46 -6.96
C LYS A 107 18.99 4.69 -7.80
N VAL A 108 18.14 5.40 -8.54
CA VAL A 108 17.01 4.81 -9.26
C VAL A 108 16.80 5.48 -10.62
N ASN A 109 16.02 4.82 -11.47
CA ASN A 109 15.62 5.37 -12.76
C ASN A 109 14.63 6.54 -12.56
N ALA A 110 14.84 7.65 -13.24
CA ALA A 110 13.95 8.82 -13.24
C ALA A 110 12.50 8.47 -13.60
N ASP A 111 12.29 7.47 -14.46
CA ASP A 111 10.95 7.04 -14.88
C ASP A 111 10.14 6.36 -13.75
N PHE A 112 10.75 6.06 -12.61
CA PHE A 112 10.07 5.50 -11.44
C PHE A 112 9.63 6.57 -10.43
N LEU A 113 10.09 7.81 -10.59
CA LEU A 113 9.90 8.88 -9.63
C LEU A 113 8.69 9.76 -9.98
N VAL A 114 8.02 10.21 -8.93
CA VAL A 114 7.01 11.27 -8.97
C VAL A 114 7.50 12.43 -8.12
N LYS A 115 7.33 13.68 -8.60
CA LYS A 115 7.56 14.85 -7.75
C LYS A 115 6.56 14.85 -6.60
N LYS A 116 7.06 14.99 -5.38
CA LYS A 116 6.21 15.05 -4.19
C LYS A 116 5.32 16.32 -4.27
N PRO A 117 3.99 16.19 -4.10
CA PRO A 117 3.13 17.36 -3.97
C PRO A 117 3.61 18.28 -2.84
N LYS A 118 3.49 19.59 -3.05
CA LYS A 118 3.99 20.59 -2.09
C LYS A 118 3.26 20.60 -0.76
N ASP A 119 2.02 20.13 -0.75
CA ASP A 119 1.12 20.03 0.40
C ASP A 119 1.30 18.72 1.20
N LEU A 120 2.28 17.89 0.81
CA LEU A 120 2.69 16.70 1.56
C LEU A 120 4.11 16.86 2.09
N THR A 121 4.35 16.42 3.31
CA THR A 121 5.71 16.20 3.82
C THR A 121 6.24 14.83 3.36
N SER A 122 7.57 14.63 3.36
CA SER A 122 8.18 13.33 3.07
C SER A 122 7.65 12.23 3.99
N LYS A 123 7.45 12.53 5.28
CA LYS A 123 6.84 11.61 6.25
C LYS A 123 5.41 11.24 5.87
N GLN A 124 4.57 12.22 5.54
CA GLN A 124 3.18 12.00 5.12
C GLN A 124 3.09 11.16 3.84
N ALA A 125 4.00 11.37 2.89
CA ALA A 125 4.08 10.53 1.71
C ALA A 125 4.31 9.04 2.09
N MET A 126 5.15 8.75 3.07
CA MET A 126 5.42 7.37 3.52
C MET A 126 4.38 6.84 4.51
N ILE A 127 3.64 7.71 5.21
CA ILE A 127 2.42 7.29 5.92
C ILE A 127 1.44 6.63 4.94
N LEU A 128 1.33 7.14 3.75
CA LEU A 128 0.57 6.51 2.66
C LEU A 128 1.34 5.36 2.04
N GLY A 129 2.52 5.63 1.46
CA GLY A 129 3.31 4.64 0.73
C GLY A 129 2.49 3.91 -0.34
N THR A 130 2.90 2.71 -0.70
CA THR A 130 2.14 1.82 -1.60
C THR A 130 0.76 1.47 -1.04
N ALA A 131 0.62 1.32 0.27
CA ALA A 131 -0.66 0.96 0.88
C ALA A 131 -1.71 2.08 0.72
N GLY A 132 -1.37 3.32 1.07
CA GLY A 132 -2.27 4.46 0.90
C GLY A 132 -2.52 4.79 -0.57
N PHE A 133 -1.48 4.72 -1.39
CA PHE A 133 -1.62 4.88 -2.84
C PHE A 133 -2.63 3.87 -3.43
N THR A 134 -2.53 2.59 -3.04
CA THR A 134 -3.46 1.54 -3.47
C THR A 134 -4.88 1.79 -2.96
N SER A 135 -5.02 2.34 -1.74
CA SER A 135 -6.30 2.72 -1.17
C SER A 135 -6.99 3.81 -1.98
N LEU A 136 -6.26 4.87 -2.32
CA LEU A 136 -6.77 5.97 -3.14
C LEU A 136 -7.12 5.49 -4.55
N MET A 137 -6.26 4.65 -5.16
CA MET A 137 -6.53 4.03 -6.46
C MET A 137 -7.83 3.20 -6.43
N SER A 138 -8.08 2.48 -5.34
CA SER A 138 -9.30 1.69 -5.12
C SER A 138 -10.52 2.59 -4.93
N ALA A 139 -10.39 3.68 -4.17
CA ALA A 139 -11.46 4.65 -3.96
C ALA A 139 -11.88 5.31 -5.28
N PHE A 140 -10.92 5.73 -6.12
CA PHE A 140 -11.21 6.29 -7.44
C PHE A 140 -11.79 5.25 -8.42
N ALA A 141 -11.40 3.98 -8.31
CA ALA A 141 -12.02 2.91 -9.10
C ALA A 141 -13.51 2.73 -8.74
N ILE A 142 -13.87 2.81 -7.47
CA ILE A 142 -15.25 2.76 -7.01
C ILE A 142 -16.02 4.01 -7.46
N GLN A 143 -15.43 5.20 -7.31
CA GLN A 143 -16.05 6.46 -7.76
C GLN A 143 -16.32 6.48 -9.27
N ALA A 144 -15.48 5.82 -10.08
CA ALA A 144 -15.67 5.71 -11.53
C ALA A 144 -17.00 5.02 -11.90
N ARG A 145 -17.61 4.22 -11.00
CA ARG A 145 -18.95 3.66 -11.19
C ARG A 145 -19.98 4.75 -11.49
N GLU A 146 -19.92 5.87 -10.80
CA GLU A 146 -20.86 6.99 -11.01
C GLU A 146 -20.81 7.52 -12.45
N SER A 147 -19.61 7.63 -13.01
CA SER A 147 -19.45 8.03 -14.43
C SER A 147 -19.92 6.96 -15.40
N ILE A 148 -19.66 5.68 -15.11
CA ILE A 148 -20.09 4.55 -15.95
C ILE A 148 -21.63 4.46 -16.00
N LEU A 149 -22.30 4.77 -14.90
CA LEU A 149 -23.75 4.68 -14.75
C LEU A 149 -24.46 6.05 -14.87
N LEU A 150 -23.86 7.00 -15.59
CA LEU A 150 -24.48 8.29 -15.92
C LEU A 150 -24.98 9.09 -14.70
N GLY A 151 -24.27 9.00 -13.58
CA GLY A 151 -24.54 9.77 -12.37
C GLY A 151 -25.30 9.01 -11.27
N GLU A 152 -25.57 7.72 -11.44
CA GLU A 152 -26.06 6.92 -10.31
C GLU A 152 -25.02 6.88 -9.20
N LYS A 153 -25.39 7.40 -8.02
CA LYS A 153 -24.48 7.56 -6.90
C LYS A 153 -24.05 6.23 -6.29
N VAL A 154 -22.81 6.15 -5.88
CA VAL A 154 -22.33 5.17 -4.91
C VAL A 154 -22.80 5.61 -3.52
N ASN A 155 -23.32 4.69 -2.72
CA ASN A 155 -23.74 4.99 -1.35
C ASN A 155 -23.03 4.09 -0.33
N ASP A 156 -23.14 2.77 -0.49
CA ASP A 156 -22.69 1.81 0.51
C ASP A 156 -21.45 1.08 0.01
N VAL A 157 -20.37 1.20 0.75
CA VAL A 157 -19.07 0.60 0.40
C VAL A 157 -18.57 -0.29 1.52
N LEU A 158 -18.08 -1.49 1.16
CA LEU A 158 -17.44 -2.42 2.07
C LEU A 158 -15.92 -2.30 1.97
N VAL A 159 -15.24 -2.31 3.12
CA VAL A 159 -13.77 -2.40 3.18
C VAL A 159 -13.39 -3.61 4.02
N THR A 160 -12.73 -4.61 3.43
CA THR A 160 -12.23 -5.78 4.15
C THR A 160 -10.80 -5.56 4.63
N GLY A 161 -10.39 -6.23 5.72
CA GLY A 161 -9.09 -6.01 6.33
C GLY A 161 -8.88 -4.55 6.77
N ALA A 162 -9.94 -3.92 7.24
CA ALA A 162 -10.05 -2.48 7.47
C ALA A 162 -9.02 -1.91 8.45
N THR A 163 -8.44 -2.71 9.35
CA THR A 163 -7.41 -2.25 10.30
C THR A 163 -5.98 -2.29 9.74
N GLY A 164 -5.79 -2.84 8.54
CA GLY A 164 -4.48 -2.88 7.87
C GLY A 164 -4.13 -1.57 7.17
N GLY A 165 -2.91 -1.48 6.65
CA GLY A 165 -2.39 -0.26 6.01
C GLY A 165 -3.25 0.22 4.84
N VAL A 166 -3.68 -0.68 3.95
CA VAL A 166 -4.60 -0.34 2.84
C VAL A 166 -5.99 -0.05 3.37
N GLY A 167 -6.54 -0.95 4.20
CA GLY A 167 -7.93 -0.86 4.64
C GLY A 167 -8.23 0.41 5.44
N SER A 168 -7.36 0.82 6.36
CA SER A 168 -7.57 2.01 7.19
C SER A 168 -7.60 3.30 6.35
N VAL A 169 -6.68 3.43 5.41
CA VAL A 169 -6.66 4.58 4.49
C VAL A 169 -7.88 4.55 3.55
N ALA A 170 -8.30 3.35 3.08
CA ALA A 170 -9.49 3.22 2.25
C ALA A 170 -10.77 3.64 2.99
N VAL A 171 -10.92 3.26 4.28
CA VAL A 171 -12.04 3.71 5.12
C VAL A 171 -12.09 5.23 5.16
N MET A 172 -10.96 5.88 5.43
CA MET A 172 -10.89 7.33 5.53
C MET A 172 -11.21 8.01 4.18
N ALA A 173 -10.55 7.61 3.11
CA ALA A 173 -10.73 8.21 1.79
C ALA A 173 -12.18 8.08 1.29
N LEU A 174 -12.78 6.88 1.42
CA LEU A 174 -14.16 6.62 0.99
C LEU A 174 -15.17 7.38 1.85
N SER A 175 -14.95 7.49 3.15
CA SER A 175 -15.78 8.32 4.03
C SER A 175 -15.70 9.79 3.64
N LYS A 176 -14.50 10.30 3.33
CA LYS A 176 -14.28 11.69 2.89
C LYS A 176 -14.96 11.98 1.53
N LEU A 177 -15.07 10.97 0.66
CA LEU A 177 -15.86 11.04 -0.57
C LEU A 177 -17.39 11.00 -0.34
N GLY A 178 -17.82 10.84 0.92
CA GLY A 178 -19.26 10.89 1.29
C GLY A 178 -19.96 9.54 1.28
N TYR A 179 -19.24 8.43 1.16
CA TYR A 179 -19.84 7.09 1.13
C TYR A 179 -20.09 6.53 2.54
N ASN A 180 -21.11 5.69 2.67
CA ASN A 180 -21.41 4.92 3.89
C ASN A 180 -20.46 3.73 3.98
N VAL A 181 -19.36 3.86 4.70
CA VAL A 181 -18.34 2.81 4.78
C VAL A 181 -18.68 1.80 5.87
N THR A 182 -18.76 0.52 5.49
CA THR A 182 -18.80 -0.62 6.42
C THR A 182 -17.42 -1.26 6.44
N ALA A 183 -16.77 -1.26 7.59
CA ALA A 183 -15.43 -1.77 7.81
C ALA A 183 -15.47 -3.19 8.37
N VAL A 184 -14.80 -4.16 7.72
CA VAL A 184 -14.71 -5.56 8.17
C VAL A 184 -13.36 -5.81 8.80
N THR A 185 -13.36 -6.29 10.04
CA THR A 185 -12.13 -6.60 10.80
C THR A 185 -12.31 -7.82 11.69
N GLY A 186 -11.22 -8.52 11.99
CA GLY A 186 -11.18 -9.54 13.05
C GLY A 186 -10.68 -8.99 14.40
N LYS A 187 -10.47 -7.67 14.50
CA LYS A 187 -9.96 -7.02 15.72
C LYS A 187 -11.04 -6.13 16.33
N ASP A 188 -11.95 -6.71 17.12
CA ASP A 188 -13.09 -6.00 17.72
C ASP A 188 -12.66 -4.78 18.55
N SER A 189 -11.49 -4.86 19.22
CA SER A 189 -10.88 -3.76 19.98
C SER A 189 -10.52 -2.54 19.14
N LYS A 190 -10.56 -2.63 17.81
CA LYS A 190 -10.27 -1.54 16.89
C LYS A 190 -11.53 -0.88 16.29
N SER A 191 -12.72 -1.22 16.81
CA SER A 191 -13.98 -0.65 16.32
C SER A 191 -14.00 0.88 16.42
N ASP A 192 -13.62 1.44 17.55
CA ASP A 192 -13.62 2.90 17.76
C ASP A 192 -12.58 3.61 16.88
N TYR A 193 -11.42 2.99 16.68
CA TYR A 193 -10.44 3.47 15.70
C TYR A 193 -11.02 3.53 14.28
N LEU A 194 -11.69 2.47 13.82
CA LEU A 194 -12.30 2.47 12.49
C LEU A 194 -13.44 3.50 12.36
N LYS A 195 -14.23 3.69 13.40
CA LYS A 195 -15.25 4.74 13.44
C LYS A 195 -14.62 6.14 13.40
N SER A 196 -13.51 6.37 14.10
CA SER A 196 -12.79 7.64 14.03
C SER A 196 -12.21 7.94 12.64
N LEU A 197 -11.89 6.91 11.84
CA LEU A 197 -11.52 7.04 10.44
C LEU A 197 -12.72 7.32 9.51
N GLY A 198 -13.95 7.27 10.02
CA GLY A 198 -15.17 7.54 9.28
C GLY A 198 -15.99 6.32 8.91
N ALA A 199 -15.68 5.12 9.42
CA ALA A 199 -16.54 3.96 9.24
C ALA A 199 -17.90 4.18 9.91
N LYS A 200 -18.98 4.07 9.13
CA LYS A 200 -20.37 4.13 9.64
C LYS A 200 -20.72 2.87 10.43
N ASN A 201 -20.27 1.72 9.93
CA ASN A 201 -20.48 0.43 10.56
C ASN A 201 -19.13 -0.33 10.65
N VAL A 202 -19.02 -1.16 11.69
CA VAL A 202 -17.90 -2.10 11.85
C VAL A 202 -18.48 -3.48 12.06
N VAL A 203 -18.01 -4.45 11.29
CA VAL A 203 -18.52 -5.82 11.25
C VAL A 203 -17.36 -6.79 11.50
N ASN A 204 -17.61 -7.84 12.30
CA ASN A 204 -16.61 -8.86 12.49
C ASN A 204 -16.44 -9.72 11.23
N ARG A 205 -15.19 -10.04 10.89
CA ARG A 205 -14.87 -10.84 9.69
C ARG A 205 -15.52 -12.22 9.68
N SER A 206 -15.89 -12.78 10.84
CA SER A 206 -16.56 -14.07 10.94
C SER A 206 -17.89 -14.11 10.19
N GLU A 207 -18.54 -12.96 9.99
CA GLU A 207 -19.77 -12.87 9.19
C GLU A 207 -19.52 -13.14 7.70
N PHE A 208 -18.29 -12.96 7.22
CA PHE A 208 -17.85 -13.19 5.86
C PHE A 208 -17.00 -14.47 5.70
N ASP A 209 -16.53 -15.08 6.77
CA ASP A 209 -15.67 -16.29 6.76
C ASP A 209 -16.50 -17.57 6.76
N LYS A 210 -17.37 -17.70 5.78
CA LYS A 210 -18.26 -18.84 5.56
C LYS A 210 -18.34 -19.17 4.07
N ASP A 211 -18.88 -20.33 3.73
CA ASP A 211 -19.05 -20.68 2.32
C ASP A 211 -20.07 -19.73 1.67
N PRO A 212 -19.73 -19.13 0.52
CA PRO A 212 -20.58 -18.16 -0.13
C PRO A 212 -21.79 -18.84 -0.76
N ARG A 213 -22.91 -18.13 -0.79
CA ARG A 213 -24.07 -18.51 -1.63
C ARG A 213 -23.75 -18.26 -3.10
N LEU A 214 -24.55 -18.80 -4.00
CA LEU A 214 -24.44 -18.49 -5.43
C LEU A 214 -24.72 -17.00 -5.70
N ILE A 215 -25.68 -16.43 -4.97
CA ILE A 215 -26.04 -15.01 -4.95
C ILE A 215 -26.69 -14.68 -3.60
N ASP A 216 -26.49 -13.47 -3.10
CA ASP A 216 -27.09 -13.02 -1.84
C ASP A 216 -27.72 -11.62 -2.04
N LYS A 217 -28.32 -11.03 -0.99
CA LYS A 217 -28.86 -9.68 -1.02
C LYS A 217 -27.76 -8.68 -1.45
N GLY A 218 -28.07 -7.83 -2.43
CA GLY A 218 -27.18 -6.75 -2.85
C GLY A 218 -27.11 -5.66 -1.77
N LEU A 219 -25.95 -5.48 -1.16
CA LEU A 219 -25.70 -4.54 -0.08
C LEU A 219 -24.71 -3.43 -0.47
N TRP A 220 -23.72 -3.76 -1.30
CA TRP A 220 -22.57 -2.90 -1.57
C TRP A 220 -22.55 -2.39 -3.00
N ASP A 221 -22.45 -1.07 -3.16
CA ASP A 221 -22.19 -0.42 -4.45
C ASP A 221 -20.72 -0.57 -4.86
N GLY A 222 -19.84 -0.60 -3.87
CA GLY A 222 -18.40 -0.79 -4.04
C GLY A 222 -17.80 -1.65 -2.92
N VAL A 223 -16.68 -2.30 -3.23
CA VAL A 223 -15.91 -3.08 -2.27
C VAL A 223 -14.41 -2.78 -2.46
N VAL A 224 -13.69 -2.55 -1.38
CA VAL A 224 -12.22 -2.60 -1.35
C VAL A 224 -11.84 -3.87 -0.59
N ASP A 225 -11.24 -4.83 -1.30
CA ASP A 225 -10.80 -6.08 -0.69
C ASP A 225 -9.29 -6.18 -0.58
N THR A 226 -8.82 -6.43 0.66
CA THR A 226 -7.41 -6.59 0.99
C THR A 226 -7.05 -7.99 1.47
N VAL A 227 -8.02 -8.90 1.56
CA VAL A 227 -7.85 -10.18 2.24
C VAL A 227 -8.03 -11.41 1.36
N GLY A 228 -8.86 -11.36 0.32
CA GLY A 228 -9.12 -12.50 -0.55
C GLY A 228 -9.98 -13.61 0.08
N GLY A 229 -9.92 -14.79 -0.50
CA GLY A 229 -10.55 -16.01 0.02
C GLY A 229 -12.08 -15.94 0.16
N LYS A 230 -12.59 -16.61 1.19
CA LYS A 230 -14.05 -16.64 1.49
C LYS A 230 -14.63 -15.26 1.76
N ILE A 231 -13.86 -14.36 2.35
CA ILE A 231 -14.30 -12.99 2.65
C ILE A 231 -14.60 -12.24 1.35
N LEU A 232 -13.67 -12.29 0.38
CA LEU A 232 -13.91 -11.73 -0.94
C LEU A 232 -15.08 -12.40 -1.66
N ALA A 233 -15.19 -13.73 -1.60
CA ALA A 233 -16.28 -14.46 -2.23
C ALA A 233 -17.66 -14.03 -1.68
N ASN A 234 -17.79 -13.81 -0.37
CA ASN A 234 -19.01 -13.29 0.25
C ASN A 234 -19.28 -11.82 -0.12
N ALA A 235 -18.24 -11.00 -0.22
CA ALA A 235 -18.40 -9.63 -0.69
C ALA A 235 -18.91 -9.56 -2.15
N ILE A 236 -18.42 -10.47 -3.02
CA ILE A 236 -18.87 -10.59 -4.43
C ILE A 236 -20.36 -10.87 -4.51
N VAL A 237 -20.87 -11.88 -3.81
CA VAL A 237 -22.28 -12.28 -3.88
C VAL A 237 -23.23 -11.27 -3.25
N GLN A 238 -22.70 -10.36 -2.40
CA GLN A 238 -23.44 -9.26 -1.77
C GLN A 238 -23.30 -7.92 -2.52
N THR A 239 -22.60 -7.89 -3.63
CA THR A 239 -22.44 -6.66 -4.42
C THR A 239 -23.71 -6.39 -5.23
N LYS A 240 -24.17 -5.12 -5.23
CA LYS A 240 -25.32 -4.62 -5.98
C LYS A 240 -25.07 -4.65 -7.49
N PRO A 241 -26.13 -4.51 -8.33
CA PRO A 241 -25.95 -4.40 -9.78
C PRO A 241 -24.95 -3.30 -10.16
N SER A 242 -24.09 -3.63 -11.13
CA SER A 242 -23.01 -2.77 -11.64
C SER A 242 -21.95 -2.35 -10.61
N GLY A 243 -21.95 -2.95 -9.42
CA GLY A 243 -20.97 -2.64 -8.38
C GLY A 243 -19.52 -2.97 -8.80
N ILE A 244 -18.58 -2.27 -8.18
CA ILE A 244 -17.13 -2.43 -8.45
C ILE A 244 -16.46 -2.99 -7.20
N ILE A 245 -15.66 -4.05 -7.40
CA ILE A 245 -14.88 -4.68 -6.36
C ILE A 245 -13.39 -4.45 -6.71
N ALA A 246 -12.74 -3.57 -5.98
CA ALA A 246 -11.31 -3.29 -6.08
C ALA A 246 -10.53 -4.30 -5.22
N VAL A 247 -9.78 -5.21 -5.85
CA VAL A 247 -9.00 -6.25 -5.17
C VAL A 247 -7.54 -5.87 -5.18
N CYS A 248 -6.94 -5.77 -4.00
CA CYS A 248 -5.56 -5.33 -3.84
C CYS A 248 -4.72 -6.16 -2.87
N GLY A 249 -5.29 -7.20 -2.25
CA GLY A 249 -4.55 -8.02 -1.30
C GLY A 249 -5.10 -9.45 -1.18
N ASN A 250 -4.32 -10.27 -0.50
CA ASN A 250 -4.56 -11.69 -0.28
C ASN A 250 -4.11 -12.13 1.11
N ALA A 251 -4.25 -11.24 2.10
CA ALA A 251 -3.73 -11.46 3.44
C ALA A 251 -4.30 -12.72 4.13
N ASN A 252 -5.50 -13.18 3.71
CA ASN A 252 -6.11 -14.41 4.22
C ASN A 252 -5.86 -15.60 3.28
N ASN A 253 -6.14 -15.46 1.96
CA ASN A 253 -5.98 -16.54 1.00
C ASN A 253 -5.83 -16.00 -0.44
N ASN A 254 -5.09 -16.73 -1.28
CA ASN A 254 -4.94 -16.47 -2.71
C ASN A 254 -6.07 -17.06 -3.55
N GLU A 255 -6.78 -18.06 -3.02
CA GLU A 255 -7.84 -18.75 -3.76
C GLU A 255 -9.15 -17.97 -3.68
N LEU A 256 -9.86 -17.92 -4.79
CA LEU A 256 -11.18 -17.33 -4.89
C LEU A 256 -12.18 -18.40 -5.40
N ASN A 257 -12.92 -18.97 -4.49
CA ASN A 257 -14.00 -19.90 -4.84
C ASN A 257 -15.33 -19.13 -4.97
N THR A 258 -15.75 -18.89 -6.20
CA THR A 258 -16.98 -18.15 -6.54
C THR A 258 -17.58 -18.69 -7.86
N SER A 259 -18.75 -18.20 -8.24
CA SER A 259 -19.40 -18.55 -9.50
C SER A 259 -19.47 -17.34 -10.44
N VAL A 260 -19.79 -17.57 -11.71
CA VAL A 260 -20.03 -16.48 -12.69
C VAL A 260 -21.38 -15.78 -12.48
N ILE A 261 -22.28 -16.34 -11.65
CA ILE A 261 -23.66 -15.88 -11.48
C ILE A 261 -23.76 -14.41 -11.06
N PRO A 262 -23.05 -13.91 -10.02
CA PRO A 262 -23.09 -12.50 -9.65
C PRO A 262 -22.64 -11.58 -10.79
N PHE A 263 -21.64 -12.01 -11.55
CA PHE A 263 -21.12 -11.24 -12.69
C PHE A 263 -22.15 -11.14 -13.81
N MET A 264 -22.78 -12.26 -14.17
CA MET A 264 -23.79 -12.30 -15.25
C MET A 264 -25.08 -11.57 -14.88
N LEU A 265 -25.62 -11.82 -13.69
CA LEU A 265 -26.93 -11.30 -13.30
C LEU A 265 -26.90 -9.86 -12.82
N ARG A 266 -25.76 -9.38 -12.31
CA ARG A 266 -25.61 -8.02 -11.76
C ARG A 266 -24.59 -7.16 -12.48
N GLY A 267 -23.87 -7.69 -13.47
CA GLY A 267 -22.86 -6.92 -14.22
C GLY A 267 -21.76 -6.34 -13.33
N ILE A 268 -21.47 -6.97 -12.18
CA ILE A 268 -20.43 -6.53 -11.27
C ILE A 268 -19.05 -6.62 -11.91
N LYS A 269 -18.10 -5.84 -11.42
CA LYS A 269 -16.73 -5.80 -11.92
C LYS A 269 -15.77 -6.17 -10.80
N LEU A 270 -14.96 -7.21 -11.01
CA LEU A 270 -13.83 -7.54 -10.17
C LEU A 270 -12.57 -6.93 -10.81
N TRP A 271 -11.99 -5.94 -10.14
CA TRP A 271 -10.90 -5.15 -10.72
C TRP A 271 -9.64 -5.24 -9.85
N GLY A 272 -8.58 -5.85 -10.37
CA GLY A 272 -7.28 -5.91 -9.71
C GLY A 272 -6.60 -4.53 -9.66
N MET A 273 -6.17 -4.11 -8.48
CA MET A 273 -5.49 -2.84 -8.26
C MET A 273 -3.97 -3.04 -8.35
N ASP A 274 -3.45 -3.07 -9.59
CA ASP A 274 -2.00 -3.13 -9.82
C ASP A 274 -1.36 -1.76 -9.59
N SER A 275 -1.07 -1.46 -8.34
CA SER A 275 -0.37 -0.24 -7.94
C SER A 275 1.11 -0.25 -8.31
N ALA A 276 1.73 -1.43 -8.46
CA ALA A 276 3.15 -1.55 -8.77
C ALA A 276 3.50 -1.07 -10.18
N ASN A 277 2.64 -1.38 -11.18
CA ASN A 277 2.85 -1.01 -12.58
C ASN A 277 1.97 0.16 -13.04
N CYS A 278 1.39 0.90 -12.10
CA CYS A 278 0.58 2.07 -12.40
C CYS A 278 1.41 3.14 -13.14
N SER A 279 0.87 3.71 -14.22
CA SER A 279 1.57 4.72 -15.03
C SER A 279 1.88 5.98 -14.23
N ILE A 280 2.97 6.68 -14.57
CA ILE A 280 3.39 7.93 -13.91
C ILE A 280 2.27 8.97 -13.90
N LYS A 281 1.62 9.22 -15.03
CA LYS A 281 0.49 10.16 -15.12
C LYS A 281 -0.63 9.85 -14.11
N ARG A 282 -0.97 8.58 -13.94
CA ARG A 282 -1.98 8.18 -12.97
C ARG A 282 -1.47 8.29 -11.53
N ARG A 283 -0.18 8.03 -11.30
CA ARG A 283 0.46 8.25 -9.99
C ARG A 283 0.43 9.71 -9.59
N GLU A 284 0.85 10.61 -10.48
CA GLU A 284 0.83 12.05 -10.24
C GLU A 284 -0.57 12.53 -9.85
N PHE A 285 -1.60 12.08 -10.58
CA PHE A 285 -2.99 12.39 -10.23
C PHE A 285 -3.36 11.88 -8.82
N ILE A 286 -3.10 10.61 -8.52
CA ILE A 286 -3.46 10.03 -7.23
C ILE A 286 -2.73 10.74 -6.08
N TRP A 287 -1.44 11.03 -6.23
CA TRP A 287 -0.67 11.77 -5.23
C TRP A 287 -1.15 13.20 -5.05
N SER A 288 -1.59 13.89 -6.11
CA SER A 288 -2.14 15.25 -6.02
C SER A 288 -3.51 15.32 -5.30
N GLU A 289 -4.22 14.22 -5.20
CA GLU A 289 -5.49 14.14 -4.48
C GLU A 289 -5.34 13.68 -3.01
N ALA A 290 -4.15 13.23 -2.63
CA ALA A 290 -3.93 12.59 -1.33
C ALA A 290 -4.27 13.51 -0.15
N SER A 291 -3.78 14.75 -0.14
CA SER A 291 -4.01 15.71 0.94
C SER A 291 -5.47 16.12 1.10
N LYS A 292 -6.27 16.00 0.03
CA LYS A 292 -7.69 16.35 0.05
C LYS A 292 -8.55 15.27 0.71
N LEU A 293 -8.10 14.02 0.65
CA LEU A 293 -8.87 12.86 1.08
C LEU A 293 -8.40 12.26 2.41
N ILE A 294 -7.22 12.69 2.90
CA ILE A 294 -6.56 12.09 4.05
C ILE A 294 -6.38 13.10 5.16
N ASP A 295 -6.85 12.75 6.34
CA ASP A 295 -6.56 13.42 7.60
C ASP A 295 -5.29 12.81 8.21
N PHE A 296 -4.15 13.45 7.97
CA PHE A 296 -2.85 12.98 8.44
C PHE A 296 -2.72 13.05 9.97
N ASP A 297 -3.31 14.04 10.62
CA ASP A 297 -3.26 14.17 12.08
C ASP A 297 -3.96 12.99 12.77
N LEU A 298 -4.99 12.47 12.13
CA LEU A 298 -5.70 11.30 12.63
C LEU A 298 -4.92 10.00 12.37
N LEU A 299 -4.33 9.85 11.18
CA LEU A 299 -3.51 8.67 10.84
C LEU A 299 -2.25 8.59 11.70
N GLU A 300 -1.60 9.71 11.97
CA GLU A 300 -0.36 9.76 12.78
C GLU A 300 -0.52 9.15 14.17
N LYS A 301 -1.71 9.17 14.74
CA LYS A 301 -2.01 8.53 16.04
C LYS A 301 -1.84 7.01 16.05
N SER A 302 -1.82 6.37 14.88
CA SER A 302 -1.68 4.92 14.72
C SER A 302 -0.39 4.51 14.02
N ILE A 303 0.63 5.38 14.00
CA ILE A 303 1.90 5.13 13.32
C ILE A 303 2.97 4.70 14.30
N LEU A 304 3.71 3.66 13.93
CA LEU A 304 4.96 3.27 14.56
C LEU A 304 6.13 3.78 13.69
N THR A 305 7.00 4.62 14.25
CA THR A 305 8.21 5.06 13.56
C THR A 305 9.43 4.32 14.10
N VAL A 306 10.17 3.66 13.21
CA VAL A 306 11.33 2.82 13.51
C VAL A 306 12.57 3.28 12.75
N SER A 307 13.77 2.95 13.28
CA SER A 307 15.03 3.02 12.53
C SER A 307 15.22 1.79 11.64
N LEU A 308 16.30 1.76 10.83
CA LEU A 308 16.68 0.57 10.06
C LEU A 308 16.96 -0.64 10.96
N GLU A 309 17.58 -0.43 12.11
CA GLU A 309 17.89 -1.48 13.08
C GLU A 309 16.61 -2.02 13.73
N GLU A 310 15.71 -1.15 14.18
CA GLU A 310 14.43 -1.52 14.79
C GLU A 310 13.49 -2.20 13.76
N LEU A 311 13.67 -1.93 12.47
CA LEU A 311 12.89 -2.56 11.40
C LEU A 311 13.10 -4.09 11.37
N ILE A 312 14.34 -4.56 11.64
CA ILE A 312 14.66 -5.98 11.67
C ILE A 312 13.86 -6.72 12.76
N GLU A 313 13.59 -6.06 13.87
CA GLU A 313 12.77 -6.63 14.96
C GLU A 313 11.26 -6.45 14.71
N THR A 314 10.89 -5.49 13.85
CA THR A 314 9.50 -5.11 13.61
C THR A 314 8.86 -5.91 12.48
N TYR A 315 9.59 -6.24 11.40
CA TYR A 315 9.01 -6.87 10.21
C TYR A 315 8.27 -8.20 10.48
N PRO A 316 8.64 -9.05 11.46
CA PRO A 316 7.89 -10.28 11.70
C PRO A 316 6.45 -10.03 12.15
N LYS A 317 6.19 -8.91 12.81
CA LYS A 317 4.86 -8.54 13.32
C LYS A 317 3.87 -8.25 12.21
N ILE A 318 4.33 -7.68 11.06
CA ILE A 318 3.43 -7.43 9.93
C ILE A 318 2.98 -8.72 9.27
N LEU A 319 3.87 -9.72 9.18
CA LEU A 319 3.56 -11.04 8.62
C LEU A 319 2.57 -11.82 9.48
N LYS A 320 2.56 -11.57 10.80
CA LYS A 320 1.61 -12.17 11.76
C LYS A 320 0.29 -11.41 11.84
N GLY A 321 0.14 -10.26 11.14
CA GLY A 321 -1.03 -9.41 11.23
C GLY A 321 -1.19 -8.68 12.57
N GLU A 322 -0.13 -8.57 13.37
CA GLU A 322 -0.14 -7.92 14.69
C GLU A 322 -0.16 -6.39 14.58
N ILE A 323 0.33 -5.84 13.46
CA ILE A 323 0.36 -4.40 13.21
C ILE A 323 -1.04 -3.91 12.83
N SER A 324 -1.41 -2.74 13.37
CA SER A 324 -2.56 -1.95 12.93
C SER A 324 -2.08 -0.57 12.52
N GLY A 325 -2.63 0.00 11.45
CA GLY A 325 -2.11 1.24 10.86
C GLY A 325 -0.84 1.02 10.05
N ARG A 326 0.15 1.91 10.21
CA ARG A 326 1.37 1.94 9.38
C ARG A 326 2.64 1.90 10.22
N VAL A 327 3.71 1.36 9.63
CA VAL A 327 5.07 1.47 10.17
C VAL A 327 5.90 2.31 9.20
N ILE A 328 6.52 3.36 9.72
CA ILE A 328 7.38 4.27 8.96
C ILE A 328 8.82 4.03 9.38
N VAL A 329 9.71 3.99 8.40
CA VAL A 329 11.15 3.85 8.62
C VAL A 329 11.77 5.23 8.44
N ASP A 330 12.33 5.77 9.52
CA ASP A 330 13.06 7.04 9.50
C ASP A 330 14.54 6.76 9.24
N LEU A 331 15.05 7.20 8.10
CA LEU A 331 16.43 6.95 7.68
C LEU A 331 17.45 7.87 8.38
N ASN A 332 16.96 8.84 9.15
CA ASN A 332 17.79 9.78 9.92
C ASN A 332 17.81 9.47 11.44
N LYS A 333 17.05 8.45 11.88
CA LYS A 333 16.96 8.03 13.29
C LYS A 333 18.13 7.13 13.69
#